data_846322289bf6a0c057be116d1dcd6949
#
_entry.id   846322289bf6a0c057be116d1dcd6949
#
_cell.length_a   1.000
_cell.length_b   1.000
_cell.length_c   1.000
_cell.angle_alpha   90.00
_cell.angle_beta   90.00
_cell.angle_gamma   90.00
#
_symmetry.space_group_name_H-M   'P 1'
#
loop_
_entity.id
_entity.type
_entity.pdbx_description
1 polymer ?
#
loop_
_entity_poly.entity_id
_entity_poly.type
_entity_poly.pdbx_seq_one_letter_code
_entity_poly.pdbx_strand_id
1 'polypeptide(L)'
;MKFTGLAGLAPEGRLRLVGLILLALTGCGGPGRALPVLPSTRPAAYTLGPGDQVRIITFGEETLTGEFRVNDSGSIALPLVGAVRAAGLTSSELETSVALALRRGNLVRDPSVAAEIIAYRPIYVLGEVNKPGQYPYQPGMTVVTAVAVGGGFTYRAVEDYAAVVRTVDGSAIEGRASRQSYVQPGDVITIFERRF
;
A
#
# COMPACT_ATOMS: atom_id res chain seq x y z
N MET A 1 -4.02 -24.84 90.92
CA MET A 1 -4.90 -25.92 90.49
C MET A 1 -4.67 -26.01 88.94
N LYS A 2 -3.88 -27.00 88.47
CA LYS A 2 -4.31 -28.16 87.71
C LYS A 2 -4.88 -27.76 86.32
N PHE A 3 -4.53 -28.25 85.16
CA PHE A 3 -3.75 -29.37 84.63
C PHE A 3 -3.69 -29.13 83.13
N THR A 4 -2.53 -29.29 82.52
CA THR A 4 -2.16 -30.31 81.49
C THR A 4 -3.07 -30.56 80.30
N GLY A 5 -2.43 -30.61 79.13
CA GLY A 5 -2.84 -31.32 77.93
C GLY A 5 -2.13 -30.77 76.71
N LEU A 6 -1.02 -31.22 76.41
CA LEU A 6 -0.48 -32.24 75.52
C LEU A 6 -0.98 -32.17 74.08
N ALA A 7 -0.02 -31.83 73.19
CA ALA A 7 0.41 -32.52 71.99
C ALA A 7 -0.58 -32.72 70.85
N GLY A 8 -0.17 -32.21 69.70
CA GLY A 8 -0.64 -32.58 68.38
C GLY A 8 0.37 -32.16 67.38
N LEU A 9 1.36 -33.03 67.06
CA LEU A 9 2.23 -32.90 65.92
C LEU A 9 1.37 -32.99 64.67
N ALA A 10 1.50 -31.99 63.84
CA ALA A 10 1.03 -32.01 62.49
C ALA A 10 2.12 -32.54 61.52
N PRO A 11 1.81 -33.41 60.60
CA PRO A 11 2.78 -33.90 59.62
C PRO A 11 3.05 -32.83 58.52
N GLU A 12 4.29 -32.72 58.21
CA GLU A 12 4.86 -32.03 57.09
C GLU A 12 4.13 -32.30 55.77
N GLY A 13 3.25 -31.39 55.37
CA GLY A 13 2.72 -31.33 54.04
C GLY A 13 3.80 -30.85 53.08
N ARG A 14 4.51 -31.80 52.47
CA ARG A 14 5.39 -31.54 51.33
C ARG A 14 4.56 -30.99 50.18
N LEU A 15 4.45 -29.66 50.11
CA LEU A 15 3.91 -28.93 49.01
C LEU A 15 4.86 -29.16 47.81
N ARG A 16 4.54 -30.18 47.04
CA ARG A 16 5.20 -30.42 45.73
C ARG A 16 4.90 -29.23 44.85
N LEU A 17 5.89 -28.35 44.73
CA LEU A 17 5.94 -27.30 43.76
C LEU A 17 5.99 -27.98 42.38
N VAL A 18 4.84 -28.31 41.82
CA VAL A 18 4.69 -28.72 40.44
C VAL A 18 4.91 -27.42 39.63
N GLY A 19 6.19 -27.21 39.26
CA GLY A 19 6.55 -26.18 38.33
C GLY A 19 5.86 -26.47 37.01
N LEU A 20 4.74 -25.77 36.75
CA LEU A 20 4.10 -25.73 35.47
C LEU A 20 5.03 -24.94 34.55
N ILE A 21 5.98 -25.64 33.94
CA ILE A 21 6.75 -25.12 32.80
C ILE A 21 5.75 -24.94 31.68
N LEU A 22 5.18 -23.74 31.58
CA LEU A 22 4.45 -23.29 30.40
C LEU A 22 5.49 -23.18 29.29
N LEU A 23 5.67 -24.29 28.54
CA LEU A 23 6.42 -24.26 27.29
C LEU A 23 5.65 -23.32 26.36
N ALA A 24 6.07 -22.07 26.30
CA ALA A 24 5.64 -21.15 25.27
C ALA A 24 6.09 -21.77 23.94
N LEU A 25 5.19 -22.49 23.28
CA LEU A 25 5.31 -22.86 21.88
C LEU A 25 5.31 -21.54 21.10
N THR A 26 6.50 -20.93 20.98
CA THR A 26 6.73 -19.88 19.98
C THR A 26 6.52 -20.56 18.64
N GLY A 27 5.29 -20.42 18.12
CA GLY A 27 4.94 -20.94 16.82
C GLY A 27 5.92 -20.40 15.81
N CYS A 28 6.63 -21.30 15.11
CA CYS A 28 7.43 -20.98 13.92
C CYS A 28 6.49 -20.43 12.84
N GLY A 29 6.08 -19.19 12.99
CA GLY A 29 5.39 -18.44 11.95
C GLY A 29 6.37 -18.21 10.79
N GLY A 30 5.98 -18.57 9.56
CA GLY A 30 6.78 -18.26 8.38
C GLY A 30 7.06 -16.73 8.28
N PRO A 31 8.03 -16.31 7.47
CA PRO A 31 8.45 -14.92 7.34
C PRO A 31 7.25 -14.03 6.96
N GLY A 32 7.09 -12.88 7.65
CA GLY A 32 6.03 -11.91 7.38
C GLY A 32 4.61 -12.31 7.85
N ARG A 33 4.40 -13.47 8.46
CA ARG A 33 3.07 -13.86 8.97
C ARG A 33 2.55 -13.00 10.11
N ALA A 34 3.45 -12.34 10.83
CA ALA A 34 3.10 -11.40 11.90
C ALA A 34 2.64 -10.04 11.38
N LEU A 35 2.84 -9.73 10.10
CA LEU A 35 2.38 -8.48 9.50
C LEU A 35 0.85 -8.41 9.51
N PRO A 36 0.26 -7.22 9.76
CA PRO A 36 -1.17 -7.00 9.64
C PRO A 36 -1.63 -7.29 8.20
N VAL A 37 -2.85 -7.81 8.07
CA VAL A 37 -3.41 -8.07 6.73
C VAL A 37 -3.83 -6.75 6.10
N LEU A 38 -3.30 -6.46 4.91
CA LEU A 38 -3.76 -5.31 4.14
C LEU A 38 -5.14 -5.58 3.53
N PRO A 39 -6.02 -4.55 3.50
CA PRO A 39 -7.29 -4.66 2.81
C PRO A 39 -7.08 -5.06 1.34
N SER A 40 -7.78 -6.12 0.90
CA SER A 40 -7.70 -6.64 -0.47
C SER A 40 -8.74 -6.01 -1.40
N THR A 41 -9.51 -5.04 -0.93
CA THR A 41 -10.57 -4.37 -1.70
C THR A 41 -9.99 -3.62 -2.89
N ARG A 42 -10.61 -3.82 -4.05
CA ARG A 42 -10.32 -2.99 -5.22
C ARG A 42 -10.75 -1.55 -4.93
N PRO A 43 -9.87 -0.56 -5.12
CA PRO A 43 -10.27 0.85 -5.00
C PRO A 43 -11.44 1.15 -5.92
N ALA A 44 -12.48 1.84 -5.42
CA ALA A 44 -13.66 2.19 -6.20
C ALA A 44 -13.31 3.16 -7.35
N ALA A 45 -12.41 4.10 -7.09
CA ALA A 45 -11.84 5.01 -8.07
C ALA A 45 -10.35 5.23 -7.76
N TYR A 46 -9.57 5.44 -8.80
CA TYR A 46 -8.17 5.81 -8.65
C TYR A 46 -8.05 7.30 -8.35
N THR A 47 -7.24 7.65 -7.37
CA THR A 47 -6.87 9.04 -7.06
C THR A 47 -5.42 9.30 -7.43
N LEU A 48 -5.21 10.42 -8.10
CA LEU A 48 -3.91 10.87 -8.56
C LEU A 48 -2.95 11.11 -7.40
N GLY A 49 -1.67 10.93 -7.65
CA GLY A 49 -0.62 11.24 -6.68
C GLY A 49 0.68 11.65 -7.37
N PRO A 50 1.67 12.11 -6.58
CA PRO A 50 2.97 12.53 -7.12
C PRO A 50 3.61 11.44 -7.98
N GLY A 51 4.06 11.82 -9.18
CA GLY A 51 4.66 10.92 -10.17
C GLY A 51 3.73 10.42 -11.26
N ASP A 52 2.40 10.50 -11.09
CA ASP A 52 1.44 10.19 -12.15
C ASP A 52 1.55 11.18 -13.31
N GLN A 53 1.24 10.73 -14.52
CA GLN A 53 1.17 11.59 -15.70
C GLN A 53 -0.25 11.63 -16.24
N VAL A 54 -0.70 12.82 -16.52
CA VAL A 54 -2.03 13.11 -17.03
C VAL A 54 -1.93 13.90 -18.32
N ARG A 55 -2.80 13.60 -19.26
CA ARG A 55 -3.07 14.45 -20.43
C ARG A 55 -4.30 15.27 -20.15
N ILE A 56 -4.16 16.60 -20.26
CA ILE A 56 -5.26 17.56 -20.20
C ILE A 56 -5.55 18.03 -21.61
N ILE A 57 -6.82 17.97 -21.99
CA ILE A 57 -7.31 18.48 -23.26
C ILE A 57 -8.29 19.58 -22.93
N THR A 58 -7.99 20.80 -23.37
CA THR A 58 -8.89 21.95 -23.26
C THR A 58 -9.44 22.25 -24.64
N PHE A 59 -10.72 21.98 -24.86
CA PHE A 59 -11.36 22.12 -26.16
C PHE A 59 -11.27 23.58 -26.67
N GLY A 60 -10.78 23.73 -27.91
CA GLY A 60 -10.59 25.04 -28.53
C GLY A 60 -9.32 25.79 -28.11
N GLU A 61 -8.53 25.23 -27.20
CA GLU A 61 -7.33 25.88 -26.63
C GLU A 61 -6.12 24.93 -26.70
N GLU A 62 -5.45 24.85 -27.85
CA GLU A 62 -4.28 23.97 -28.03
C GLU A 62 -3.12 24.31 -27.10
N THR A 63 -2.94 25.59 -26.76
CA THR A 63 -1.88 26.05 -25.86
C THR A 63 -2.06 25.59 -24.41
N LEU A 64 -3.27 25.22 -24.04
CA LEU A 64 -3.65 24.69 -22.71
C LEU A 64 -3.84 23.17 -22.71
N THR A 65 -3.62 22.52 -23.84
CA THR A 65 -3.65 21.07 -24.01
C THR A 65 -2.23 20.51 -23.94
N GLY A 66 -2.04 19.43 -23.18
CA GLY A 66 -0.70 18.83 -23.05
C GLY A 66 -0.63 17.72 -22.03
N GLU A 67 0.57 17.21 -21.86
CA GLU A 67 0.88 16.16 -20.88
C GLU A 67 1.58 16.79 -19.66
N PHE A 68 1.10 16.44 -18.49
CA PHE A 68 1.57 17.02 -17.25
C PHE A 68 1.87 15.92 -16.23
N ARG A 69 2.96 16.08 -15.49
CA ARG A 69 3.30 15.21 -14.38
C ARG A 69 2.84 15.85 -13.07
N VAL A 70 2.23 15.06 -12.22
CA VAL A 70 1.95 15.46 -10.84
C VAL A 70 3.28 15.52 -10.09
N ASN A 71 3.62 16.72 -9.62
CA ASN A 71 4.86 16.97 -8.89
C ASN A 71 4.77 16.52 -7.42
N ASP A 72 5.86 16.65 -6.67
CA ASP A 72 5.95 16.22 -5.27
C ASP A 72 5.01 17.00 -4.34
N SER A 73 4.62 18.24 -4.71
CA SER A 73 3.60 19.00 -3.98
C SER A 73 2.17 18.53 -4.27
N GLY A 74 2.01 17.55 -5.17
CA GLY A 74 0.70 17.03 -5.57
C GLY A 74 -0.04 17.90 -6.58
N SER A 75 0.67 18.75 -7.32
CA SER A 75 0.09 19.68 -8.31
C SER A 75 0.61 19.40 -9.71
N ILE A 76 -0.16 19.78 -10.72
CA ILE A 76 0.31 19.91 -12.11
C ILE A 76 0.55 21.38 -12.43
N ALA A 77 1.54 21.67 -13.28
CA ALA A 77 1.84 23.03 -13.73
C ALA A 77 1.22 23.28 -15.11
N LEU A 78 0.11 24.00 -15.17
CA LEU A 78 -0.56 24.36 -16.41
C LEU A 78 -0.04 25.70 -16.92
N PRO A 79 0.21 25.83 -18.25
CA PRO A 79 0.56 27.12 -18.86
C PRO A 79 -0.48 28.19 -18.50
N LEU A 80 -0.03 29.40 -18.25
CA LEU A 80 -0.83 30.59 -17.95
C LEU A 80 -1.66 30.53 -16.66
N VAL A 81 -1.96 29.32 -16.14
CA VAL A 81 -2.76 29.10 -14.91
C VAL A 81 -1.86 28.93 -13.68
N GLY A 82 -0.69 28.30 -13.89
CA GLY A 82 0.21 27.93 -12.80
C GLY A 82 -0.11 26.57 -12.19
N ALA A 83 0.09 26.44 -10.88
CA ALA A 83 -0.09 25.17 -10.19
C ALA A 83 -1.57 24.86 -9.90
N VAL A 84 -2.04 23.71 -10.35
CA VAL A 84 -3.39 23.17 -10.06
C VAL A 84 -3.24 21.91 -9.26
N ARG A 85 -3.94 21.78 -8.15
CA ARG A 85 -3.91 20.57 -7.32
C ARG A 85 -4.49 19.38 -8.08
N ALA A 86 -3.76 18.26 -8.05
CA ALA A 86 -4.14 17.01 -8.67
C ALA A 86 -4.14 15.84 -7.68
N ALA A 87 -3.22 15.81 -6.71
CA ALA A 87 -3.12 14.73 -5.75
C ALA A 87 -4.38 14.59 -4.89
N GLY A 88 -4.85 13.36 -4.76
CA GLY A 88 -6.08 12.99 -4.06
C GLY A 88 -7.35 13.14 -4.90
N LEU A 89 -7.26 13.70 -6.11
CA LEU A 89 -8.39 13.84 -7.03
C LEU A 89 -8.46 12.67 -8.00
N THR A 90 -9.67 12.32 -8.40
CA THR A 90 -9.94 11.48 -9.57
C THR A 90 -9.71 12.30 -10.85
N SER A 91 -9.68 11.64 -12.02
CA SER A 91 -9.58 12.36 -13.31
C SER A 91 -10.73 13.37 -13.49
N SER A 92 -11.96 12.99 -13.15
CA SER A 92 -13.14 13.87 -13.29
C SER A 92 -13.10 15.08 -12.33
N GLU A 93 -12.61 14.88 -11.11
CA GLU A 93 -12.40 15.99 -10.18
C GLU A 93 -11.27 16.92 -10.64
N LEU A 94 -10.22 16.35 -11.28
CA LEU A 94 -9.16 17.15 -11.88
C LEU A 94 -9.69 17.99 -13.04
N GLU A 95 -10.53 17.45 -13.93
CA GLU A 95 -11.22 18.21 -14.99
C GLU A 95 -11.93 19.42 -14.43
N THR A 96 -12.73 19.22 -13.37
CA THR A 96 -13.45 20.29 -12.69
C THR A 96 -12.48 21.33 -12.09
N SER A 97 -11.42 20.86 -11.45
CA SER A 97 -10.40 21.73 -10.84
C SER A 97 -9.68 22.61 -11.88
N VAL A 98 -9.30 22.02 -13.02
CA VAL A 98 -8.68 22.74 -14.14
C VAL A 98 -9.66 23.75 -14.74
N ALA A 99 -10.90 23.34 -15.01
CA ALA A 99 -11.93 24.25 -15.56
C ALA A 99 -12.16 25.47 -14.64
N LEU A 100 -12.23 25.26 -13.33
CA LEU A 100 -12.33 26.35 -12.37
C LEU A 100 -11.12 27.28 -12.38
N ALA A 101 -9.92 26.73 -12.51
CA ALA A 101 -8.69 27.50 -12.54
C ALA A 101 -8.61 28.38 -13.81
N LEU A 102 -9.02 27.84 -14.97
CA LEU A 102 -9.11 28.58 -16.23
C LEU A 102 -10.12 29.74 -16.19
N ARG A 103 -11.28 29.51 -15.57
CA ARG A 103 -12.29 30.57 -15.37
C ARG A 103 -11.77 31.69 -14.45
N ARG A 104 -11.16 31.33 -13.32
CA ARG A 104 -10.60 32.29 -12.35
C ARG A 104 -9.49 33.14 -12.96
N GLY A 105 -8.70 32.55 -13.85
CA GLY A 105 -7.66 33.27 -14.60
C GLY A 105 -8.19 34.15 -15.73
N ASN A 106 -9.51 34.17 -15.99
CA ASN A 106 -10.14 34.81 -17.15
C ASN A 106 -9.54 34.38 -18.50
N LEU A 107 -8.98 33.18 -18.58
CA LEU A 107 -8.34 32.64 -19.78
C LEU A 107 -9.38 32.05 -20.73
N VAL A 108 -10.36 31.33 -20.21
CA VAL A 108 -11.47 30.75 -20.96
C VAL A 108 -12.76 30.98 -20.18
N ARG A 109 -13.78 31.51 -20.88
CA ARG A 109 -15.08 31.86 -20.24
C ARG A 109 -15.88 30.62 -19.87
N ASP A 110 -15.92 29.63 -20.77
CA ASP A 110 -16.64 28.36 -20.61
C ASP A 110 -15.75 27.18 -21.02
N PRO A 111 -14.78 26.79 -20.16
CA PRO A 111 -13.80 25.76 -20.49
C PRO A 111 -14.44 24.38 -20.49
N SER A 112 -14.26 23.63 -21.59
CA SER A 112 -14.52 22.19 -21.68
C SER A 112 -13.18 21.47 -21.54
N VAL A 113 -13.00 20.73 -20.44
CA VAL A 113 -11.74 20.07 -20.10
C VAL A 113 -11.95 18.57 -19.97
N ALA A 114 -11.06 17.79 -20.56
CA ALA A 114 -10.95 16.35 -20.34
C ALA A 114 -9.58 16.02 -19.74
N ALA A 115 -9.52 15.09 -18.80
CA ALA A 115 -8.30 14.61 -18.18
C ALA A 115 -8.19 13.09 -18.28
N GLU A 116 -7.10 12.62 -18.89
CA GLU A 116 -6.78 11.20 -19.05
C GLU A 116 -5.48 10.87 -18.30
N ILE A 117 -5.46 9.75 -17.58
CA ILE A 117 -4.23 9.26 -16.95
C ILE A 117 -3.47 8.46 -18.00
N ILE A 118 -2.29 8.95 -18.40
CA ILE A 118 -1.45 8.31 -19.44
C ILE A 118 -0.36 7.42 -18.83
N ALA A 119 0.08 7.71 -17.62
CA ALA A 119 1.00 6.84 -16.89
C ALA A 119 0.75 6.91 -15.38
N TYR A 120 0.71 5.75 -14.75
CA TYR A 120 0.63 5.60 -13.31
C TYR A 120 2.03 5.56 -12.70
N ARG A 121 2.13 5.87 -11.40
CA ARG A 121 3.34 5.58 -10.62
C ARG A 121 3.70 4.10 -10.76
N PRO A 122 4.98 3.77 -10.91
CA PRO A 122 5.42 2.39 -10.99
C PRO A 122 5.20 1.65 -9.67
N ILE A 123 5.20 0.33 -9.76
CA ILE A 123 5.34 -0.57 -8.59
C ILE A 123 6.76 -1.10 -8.53
N TYR A 124 7.14 -1.59 -7.36
CA TYR A 124 8.44 -2.22 -7.13
C TYR A 124 8.22 -3.65 -6.65
N VAL A 125 8.93 -4.60 -7.27
CA VAL A 125 8.86 -6.02 -6.91
C VAL A 125 10.25 -6.47 -6.49
N LEU A 126 10.35 -6.99 -5.27
CA LEU A 126 11.60 -7.34 -4.61
C LEU A 126 11.54 -8.75 -4.02
N GLY A 127 12.70 -9.27 -3.59
CA GLY A 127 12.82 -10.57 -2.93
C GLY A 127 12.85 -11.73 -3.92
N GLU A 128 12.18 -12.83 -3.61
CA GLU A 128 12.25 -14.10 -4.33
C GLU A 128 11.44 -14.10 -5.64
N VAL A 129 11.81 -13.22 -6.54
CA VAL A 129 11.34 -13.15 -7.93
C VAL A 129 12.54 -13.24 -8.89
N ASN A 130 12.32 -13.74 -10.10
CA ASN A 130 13.43 -13.94 -11.06
C ASN A 130 14.07 -12.64 -11.53
N LYS A 131 13.31 -11.55 -11.61
CA LYS A 131 13.77 -10.23 -12.02
C LYS A 131 13.21 -9.16 -11.07
N PRO A 132 13.85 -8.92 -9.92
CA PRO A 132 13.45 -7.82 -9.05
C PRO A 132 13.68 -6.49 -9.73
N GLY A 133 12.79 -5.50 -9.49
CA GLY A 133 12.91 -4.20 -10.13
C GLY A 133 11.64 -3.37 -10.06
N GLN A 134 11.68 -2.28 -10.83
CA GLN A 134 10.56 -1.36 -11.02
C GLN A 134 9.75 -1.75 -12.25
N TYR A 135 8.43 -1.75 -12.13
CA TYR A 135 7.52 -2.14 -13.21
C TYR A 135 6.37 -1.14 -13.36
N PRO A 136 5.87 -0.94 -14.60
CA PRO A 136 4.69 -0.12 -14.82
C PRO A 136 3.47 -0.76 -14.16
N TYR A 137 2.69 0.04 -13.45
CA TYR A 137 1.40 -0.40 -12.91
C TYR A 137 0.36 -0.48 -14.03
N GLN A 138 -0.51 -1.48 -13.94
CA GLN A 138 -1.70 -1.62 -14.79
C GLN A 138 -2.95 -1.72 -13.91
N PRO A 139 -4.06 -1.03 -14.27
CA PRO A 139 -5.31 -1.12 -13.54
C PRO A 139 -5.80 -2.57 -13.38
N GLY A 140 -6.12 -2.93 -12.14
CA GLY A 140 -6.53 -4.29 -11.80
C GLY A 140 -5.41 -5.29 -11.52
N MET A 141 -4.15 -4.83 -11.52
CA MET A 141 -3.00 -5.66 -11.17
C MET A 141 -3.11 -6.22 -9.75
N THR A 142 -2.72 -7.47 -9.58
CA THR A 142 -2.66 -8.18 -8.29
C THR A 142 -1.21 -8.52 -7.95
N VAL A 143 -0.95 -8.98 -6.72
CA VAL A 143 0.39 -9.43 -6.29
C VAL A 143 0.93 -10.49 -7.26
N VAL A 144 0.12 -11.49 -7.64
CA VAL A 144 0.58 -12.55 -8.55
C VAL A 144 0.87 -12.02 -9.95
N THR A 145 0.10 -11.05 -10.46
CA THR A 145 0.40 -10.45 -11.77
C THR A 145 1.62 -9.54 -11.71
N ALA A 146 1.86 -8.86 -10.60
CA ALA A 146 3.09 -8.09 -10.37
C ALA A 146 4.33 -8.99 -10.35
N VAL A 147 4.23 -10.17 -9.70
CA VAL A 147 5.30 -11.18 -9.71
C VAL A 147 5.52 -11.74 -11.13
N ALA A 148 4.44 -11.98 -11.88
CA ALA A 148 4.54 -12.49 -13.25
C ALA A 148 5.32 -11.55 -14.18
N VAL A 149 5.11 -10.22 -14.10
CA VAL A 149 5.92 -9.25 -14.86
C VAL A 149 7.36 -9.21 -14.39
N GLY A 150 7.63 -9.52 -13.10
CA GLY A 150 8.95 -9.73 -12.52
C GLY A 150 9.60 -11.09 -12.91
N GLY A 151 9.05 -11.80 -13.90
CA GLY A 151 9.58 -13.07 -14.39
C GLY A 151 9.18 -14.30 -13.58
N GLY A 152 8.20 -14.16 -12.67
CA GLY A 152 7.69 -15.23 -11.83
C GLY A 152 8.46 -15.43 -10.52
N PHE A 153 7.97 -16.31 -9.68
CA PHE A 153 8.60 -16.71 -8.42
C PHE A 153 9.88 -17.50 -8.64
N THR A 154 10.83 -17.37 -7.73
CA THR A 154 11.95 -18.32 -7.66
C THR A 154 11.47 -19.63 -6.98
N TYR A 155 12.29 -20.69 -7.08
CA TYR A 155 11.98 -21.95 -6.39
C TYR A 155 11.97 -21.86 -4.85
N ARG A 156 12.55 -20.78 -4.30
CA ARG A 156 12.63 -20.51 -2.85
C ARG A 156 11.51 -19.59 -2.35
N ALA A 157 10.66 -19.11 -3.24
CA ALA A 157 9.65 -18.12 -2.90
C ALA A 157 8.52 -18.68 -2.03
N VAL A 158 8.04 -17.87 -1.09
CA VAL A 158 6.70 -18.05 -0.50
C VAL A 158 5.69 -17.52 -1.49
N GLU A 159 4.82 -18.36 -2.03
CA GLU A 159 3.91 -18.01 -3.11
C GLU A 159 2.53 -17.52 -2.66
N ASP A 160 2.14 -17.80 -1.41
CA ASP A 160 0.77 -17.56 -0.92
C ASP A 160 0.51 -16.10 -0.55
N TYR A 161 1.56 -15.39 -0.13
CA TYR A 161 1.48 -14.00 0.33
C TYR A 161 2.80 -13.25 0.14
N ALA A 162 2.71 -11.94 0.17
CA ALA A 162 3.83 -11.01 0.13
C ALA A 162 3.71 -9.96 1.24
N ALA A 163 4.81 -9.31 1.60
CA ALA A 163 4.74 -8.02 2.25
C ALA A 163 4.50 -6.94 1.18
N VAL A 164 3.65 -5.98 1.51
CA VAL A 164 3.42 -4.81 0.67
C VAL A 164 3.55 -3.57 1.53
N VAL A 165 4.42 -2.66 1.11
CA VAL A 165 4.50 -1.31 1.66
C VAL A 165 3.72 -0.39 0.76
N ARG A 166 2.74 0.29 1.32
CA ARG A 166 1.82 1.21 0.63
C ARG A 166 1.82 2.57 1.31
N THR A 167 1.82 3.63 0.53
CA THR A 167 1.64 4.99 1.05
C THR A 167 0.15 5.32 1.12
N VAL A 168 -0.35 5.58 2.32
CA VAL A 168 -1.73 6.02 2.58
C VAL A 168 -1.66 7.32 3.36
N ASP A 169 -2.30 8.37 2.86
CA ASP A 169 -2.32 9.70 3.50
C ASP A 169 -0.93 10.23 3.88
N GLY A 170 0.06 9.99 3.02
CA GLY A 170 1.45 10.42 3.23
C GLY A 170 2.25 9.55 4.21
N SER A 171 1.65 8.51 4.79
CA SER A 171 2.31 7.56 5.70
C SER A 171 2.53 6.22 5.02
N ALA A 172 3.73 5.65 5.17
CA ALA A 172 4.00 4.30 4.68
C ALA A 172 3.47 3.27 5.69
N ILE A 173 2.60 2.38 5.23
CA ILE A 173 2.11 1.24 6.00
C ILE A 173 2.62 -0.05 5.37
N GLU A 174 3.11 -0.96 6.21
CA GLU A 174 3.51 -2.29 5.77
C GLU A 174 2.48 -3.33 6.23
N GLY A 175 2.13 -4.23 5.35
CA GLY A 175 1.23 -5.31 5.68
C GLY A 175 1.35 -6.50 4.75
N ARG A 176 0.69 -7.59 5.14
CA ARG A 176 0.64 -8.82 4.38
C ARG A 176 -0.52 -8.79 3.38
N ALA A 177 -0.23 -9.09 2.13
CA ALA A 177 -1.19 -9.23 1.05
C ALA A 177 -1.19 -10.66 0.50
N SER A 178 -2.36 -11.22 0.21
CA SER A 178 -2.46 -12.51 -0.47
C SER A 178 -2.06 -12.36 -1.95
N ARG A 179 -1.78 -13.45 -2.62
CA ARG A 179 -1.43 -13.45 -4.06
C ARG A 179 -2.51 -12.83 -4.95
N GLN A 180 -3.79 -12.87 -4.54
CA GLN A 180 -4.91 -12.28 -5.27
C GLN A 180 -5.22 -10.83 -4.86
N SER A 181 -4.56 -10.31 -3.82
CA SER A 181 -4.78 -8.93 -3.38
C SER A 181 -4.39 -7.94 -4.48
N TYR A 182 -5.21 -6.91 -4.65
CA TYR A 182 -4.90 -5.82 -5.57
C TYR A 182 -3.73 -5.00 -5.07
N VAL A 183 -2.81 -4.70 -5.98
CA VAL A 183 -1.74 -3.73 -5.77
C VAL A 183 -2.18 -2.35 -6.21
N GLN A 184 -1.53 -1.33 -5.70
CA GLN A 184 -1.79 0.07 -6.05
C GLN A 184 -0.51 0.71 -6.63
N PRO A 185 -0.65 1.76 -7.46
CA PRO A 185 0.51 2.51 -7.93
C PRO A 185 1.37 3.02 -6.77
N GLY A 186 2.67 2.78 -6.86
CA GLY A 186 3.63 3.12 -5.81
C GLY A 186 3.86 2.04 -4.75
N ASP A 187 3.15 0.90 -4.80
CA ASP A 187 3.38 -0.21 -3.87
C ASP A 187 4.77 -0.81 -4.05
N VAL A 188 5.39 -1.17 -2.92
CA VAL A 188 6.60 -1.99 -2.88
C VAL A 188 6.22 -3.39 -2.39
N ILE A 189 6.39 -4.37 -3.25
CA ILE A 189 5.98 -5.77 -3.04
C ILE A 189 7.23 -6.59 -2.77
N THR A 190 7.33 -7.22 -1.61
CA THR A 190 8.45 -8.08 -1.23
C THR A 190 8.00 -9.53 -1.09
N ILE A 191 8.57 -10.40 -1.91
CA ILE A 191 8.33 -11.85 -1.87
C ILE A 191 9.34 -12.47 -0.92
N PHE A 192 8.85 -13.18 0.08
CA PHE A 192 9.68 -13.82 1.10
C PHE A 192 10.34 -15.10 0.59
N GLU A 193 11.48 -15.41 1.18
CA GLU A 193 12.14 -16.70 1.05
C GLU A 193 11.51 -17.72 2.01
N ARG A 194 11.32 -18.97 1.56
CA ARG A 194 10.92 -20.09 2.43
C ARG A 194 12.06 -20.38 3.41
N ARG A 195 11.69 -20.57 4.65
CA ARG A 195 12.58 -21.17 5.65
C ARG A 195 12.33 -22.68 5.67
N PHE A 196 13.39 -23.43 5.49
CA PHE A 196 13.39 -24.90 5.57
C PHE A 196 13.75 -25.32 6.98
#